data_5a23984289fe2f636c5667c06aaaa17c
#
_entry.id   5a23984289fe2f636c5667c06aaaa17c
#
_cell.length_a   1.000
_cell.length_b   1.000
_cell.length_c   1.000
_cell.angle_alpha   90.00
_cell.angle_beta   90.00
_cell.angle_gamma   90.00
#
_symmetry.space_group_name_H-M   'P 1'
#
loop_
_entity.id
_entity.type
_entity.pdbx_description
1 polymer ?
#
loop_
_entity_poly.entity_id
_entity_poly.type
_entity_poly.pdbx_seq_one_letter_code
_entity_poly.pdbx_strand_id
1 'polypeptide(L)'
;MVLQRYWEPEFQNKGFIRSRNVRKYAERLIDQYDVRSAQGPVTVVRSMSGGNQQKAIIAREIDKKHELLVAVQPTRGLDIGAIEYIHKQLVATRDAGKAVLLVSFELDEVMNVSDRILVMYEGEIVGELDPKKTTVQELGLYMSGAKRNVVKEN
;
A
#
# COMPACT_ATOMS: atom_id res chain seq x y z
N MET A 1 -1.56 13.27 8.51
CA MET A 1 -1.04 12.04 9.12
C MET A 1 -1.93 11.50 10.24
N VAL A 2 -2.50 12.30 11.14
CA VAL A 2 -3.29 11.82 12.32
C VAL A 2 -4.81 11.80 12.11
N LEU A 3 -5.33 12.14 10.95
CA LEU A 3 -6.79 12.31 10.70
C LEU A 3 -7.64 11.11 11.15
N GLN A 4 -7.11 9.90 11.03
CA GLN A 4 -7.81 8.67 11.42
C GLN A 4 -7.49 8.20 12.85
N ARG A 5 -6.72 8.98 13.63
CA ARG A 5 -6.25 8.64 14.96
C ARG A 5 -6.34 9.81 15.96
N TYR A 6 -6.93 10.93 15.54
CA TYR A 6 -6.95 12.15 16.36
C TYR A 6 -7.63 11.97 17.71
N TRP A 7 -8.50 10.97 17.84
CA TRP A 7 -9.21 10.65 19.10
C TRP A 7 -8.34 9.86 20.11
N GLU A 8 -7.21 9.29 19.68
CA GLU A 8 -6.34 8.54 20.56
C GLU A 8 -5.77 9.43 21.67
N PRO A 9 -5.60 8.90 22.90
CA PRO A 9 -5.09 9.68 24.03
C PRO A 9 -3.71 10.32 23.80
N GLU A 10 -2.94 9.77 22.87
CA GLU A 10 -1.66 10.34 22.43
C GLU A 10 -1.86 11.71 21.77
N PHE A 11 -2.90 11.87 20.95
CA PHE A 11 -3.11 13.04 20.08
C PHE A 11 -4.15 14.01 20.61
N GLN A 12 -4.93 13.66 21.64
CA GLN A 12 -5.91 14.55 22.24
C GLN A 12 -5.96 14.40 23.77
N ASN A 13 -6.50 15.41 24.44
CA ASN A 13 -6.85 15.37 25.85
C ASN A 13 -8.15 16.16 26.07
N LYS A 14 -9.19 15.52 26.62
CA LYS A 14 -10.49 16.13 26.90
C LYS A 14 -11.08 16.89 25.69
N GLY A 15 -10.90 16.34 24.45
CA GLY A 15 -11.37 16.96 23.22
C GLY A 15 -10.43 17.99 22.58
N PHE A 16 -9.33 18.35 23.22
CA PHE A 16 -8.35 19.28 22.67
C PHE A 16 -7.18 18.55 22.03
N ILE A 17 -6.82 18.93 20.79
CA ILE A 17 -5.70 18.33 20.06
C ILE A 17 -4.36 18.72 20.69
N ARG A 18 -3.52 17.72 20.94
CA ARG A 18 -2.14 17.90 21.40
C ARG A 18 -1.21 18.18 20.22
N SER A 19 -1.21 19.42 19.73
CA SER A 19 -0.47 19.83 18.52
C SER A 19 1.01 19.45 18.56
N ARG A 20 1.66 19.49 19.73
CA ARG A 20 3.06 19.07 19.88
C ARG A 20 3.26 17.57 19.59
N ASN A 21 2.36 16.73 20.06
CA ASN A 21 2.43 15.28 19.83
C ASN A 21 2.14 14.95 18.38
N VAL A 22 1.12 15.60 17.80
CA VAL A 22 0.80 15.47 16.35
C VAL A 22 2.01 15.85 15.49
N ARG A 23 2.70 16.95 15.82
CA ARG A 23 3.90 17.38 15.10
C ARG A 23 5.02 16.34 15.21
N LYS A 24 5.37 15.89 16.42
CA LYS A 24 6.41 14.87 16.63
C LYS A 24 6.12 13.57 15.91
N TYR A 25 4.87 13.13 15.94
CA TYR A 25 4.42 11.95 15.20
C TYR A 25 4.62 12.12 13.69
N ALA A 26 4.20 13.26 13.14
CA ALA A 26 4.34 13.54 11.73
C ALA A 26 5.83 13.66 11.30
N GLU A 27 6.68 14.30 12.10
CA GLU A 27 8.12 14.39 11.89
C GLU A 27 8.74 12.98 11.83
N ARG A 28 8.43 12.11 12.79
CA ARG A 28 8.91 10.73 12.81
C ARG A 28 8.53 9.96 11.54
N LEU A 29 7.27 10.07 11.09
CA LEU A 29 6.84 9.39 9.86
C LEU A 29 7.49 9.98 8.60
N ILE A 30 7.67 11.29 8.53
CA ILE A 30 8.37 11.95 7.43
C ILE A 30 9.79 11.41 7.29
N ASP A 31 10.52 11.33 8.40
CA ASP A 31 11.89 10.84 8.41
C ASP A 31 11.96 9.33 8.12
N GLN A 32 11.14 8.53 8.79
CA GLN A 32 11.15 7.07 8.66
C GLN A 32 10.79 6.59 7.25
N TYR A 33 9.90 7.32 6.55
CA TYR A 33 9.38 6.93 5.24
C TYR A 33 9.93 7.79 4.10
N ASP A 34 10.98 8.56 4.35
CA ASP A 34 11.63 9.46 3.35
C ASP A 34 10.60 10.30 2.58
N VAL A 35 9.68 10.93 3.29
CA VAL A 35 8.66 11.81 2.68
C VAL A 35 9.26 13.20 2.48
N ARG A 36 9.56 13.56 1.23
CA ARG A 36 10.10 14.89 0.93
C ARG A 36 9.01 15.94 0.97
N SER A 37 9.14 16.88 1.88
CA SER A 37 8.18 17.98 2.11
C SER A 37 8.92 19.28 2.39
N ALA A 38 8.53 20.38 1.70
CA ALA A 38 9.27 21.64 1.73
C ALA A 38 9.29 22.29 3.14
N GLN A 39 8.25 22.08 3.94
CA GLN A 39 8.06 22.68 5.26
C GLN A 39 7.83 21.63 6.36
N GLY A 40 8.31 20.38 6.12
CA GLY A 40 8.10 19.28 7.06
C GLY A 40 6.60 19.01 7.31
N PRO A 41 6.19 18.79 8.56
CA PRO A 41 4.83 18.35 8.89
C PRO A 41 3.72 19.38 8.61
N VAL A 42 4.07 20.63 8.33
CA VAL A 42 3.10 21.69 7.98
C VAL A 42 2.95 21.92 6.48
N THR A 43 3.67 21.15 5.67
CA THR A 43 3.54 21.22 4.20
C THR A 43 2.12 20.88 3.76
N VAL A 44 1.56 21.71 2.90
CA VAL A 44 0.25 21.45 2.28
C VAL A 44 0.40 20.28 1.31
N VAL A 45 -0.32 19.18 1.54
CA VAL A 45 -0.17 17.91 0.80
C VAL A 45 -0.28 18.10 -0.71
N ARG A 46 -1.21 18.93 -1.19
CA ARG A 46 -1.40 19.22 -2.63
C ARG A 46 -0.17 19.87 -3.31
N SER A 47 0.77 20.43 -2.54
CA SER A 47 2.01 21.01 -3.09
C SER A 47 3.14 20.00 -3.20
N MET A 48 2.94 18.77 -2.74
CA MET A 48 3.91 17.70 -2.82
C MET A 48 3.77 16.95 -4.15
N SER A 49 4.86 16.32 -4.61
CA SER A 49 4.79 15.39 -5.75
C SER A 49 3.91 14.19 -5.43
N GLY A 50 3.32 13.56 -6.46
CA GLY A 50 2.47 12.37 -6.31
C GLY A 50 3.17 11.24 -5.51
N GLY A 51 4.45 10.97 -5.79
CA GLY A 51 5.24 9.98 -5.06
C GLY A 51 5.37 10.31 -3.56
N ASN A 52 5.59 11.57 -3.19
CA ASN A 52 5.66 11.97 -1.78
C ASN A 52 4.29 11.98 -1.09
N GLN A 53 3.21 12.31 -1.81
CA GLN A 53 1.85 12.14 -1.30
C GLN A 53 1.58 10.66 -0.98
N GLN A 54 1.94 9.76 -1.90
CA GLN A 54 1.74 8.33 -1.73
C GLN A 54 2.62 7.76 -0.60
N LYS A 55 3.89 8.16 -0.49
CA LYS A 55 4.74 7.82 0.66
C LYS A 55 4.10 8.24 1.99
N ALA A 56 3.51 9.44 2.06
CA ALA A 56 2.84 9.93 3.27
C ALA A 56 1.58 9.12 3.60
N ILE A 57 0.82 8.66 2.59
CA ILE A 57 -0.35 7.78 2.77
C ILE A 57 0.12 6.43 3.32
N ILE A 58 1.10 5.81 2.68
CA ILE A 58 1.64 4.50 3.08
C ILE A 58 2.24 4.56 4.48
N ALA A 59 3.02 5.60 4.79
CA ALA A 59 3.56 5.83 6.14
C ALA A 59 2.44 5.84 7.19
N ARG A 60 1.36 6.55 6.93
CA ARG A 60 0.19 6.61 7.81
C ARG A 60 -0.49 5.26 7.98
N GLU A 61 -0.64 4.49 6.90
CA GLU A 61 -1.37 3.22 6.95
C GLU A 61 -0.52 2.10 7.58
N ILE A 62 0.77 2.02 7.25
CA ILE A 62 1.68 0.99 7.81
C ILE A 62 1.96 1.22 9.30
N ASP A 63 2.04 2.47 9.76
CA ASP A 63 2.29 2.80 11.18
C ASP A 63 1.10 2.46 12.10
N LYS A 64 -0.06 2.19 11.55
CA LYS A 64 -1.19 1.70 12.34
C LYS A 64 -0.97 0.27 12.81
N LYS A 65 -1.51 -0.05 13.97
CA LYS A 65 -1.62 -1.45 14.41
C LYS A 65 -2.68 -2.14 13.55
N HIS A 66 -2.27 -3.02 12.66
CA HIS A 66 -3.13 -3.81 11.80
C HIS A 66 -2.51 -5.19 11.57
N GLU A 67 -3.34 -6.18 11.34
CA GLU A 67 -2.96 -7.53 10.94
C GLU A 67 -3.04 -7.70 9.42
N LEU A 68 -3.89 -6.91 8.75
CA LEU A 68 -4.08 -6.90 7.31
C LEU A 68 -3.91 -5.48 6.75
N LEU A 69 -3.04 -5.33 5.76
CA LEU A 69 -2.91 -4.14 4.93
C LEU A 69 -3.58 -4.39 3.57
N VAL A 70 -4.54 -3.55 3.21
CA VAL A 70 -5.15 -3.56 1.86
C VAL A 70 -4.57 -2.40 1.06
N ALA A 71 -3.85 -2.71 -0.01
CA ALA A 71 -3.22 -1.75 -0.91
C ALA A 71 -3.87 -1.84 -2.30
N VAL A 72 -4.59 -0.79 -2.69
CA VAL A 72 -5.29 -0.72 -3.98
C VAL A 72 -4.58 0.29 -4.87
N GLN A 73 -4.03 -0.17 -6.01
CA GLN A 73 -3.30 0.64 -6.98
C GLN A 73 -2.22 1.54 -6.34
N PRO A 74 -1.37 1.00 -5.45
CA PRO A 74 -0.51 1.83 -4.60
C PRO A 74 0.58 2.58 -5.37
N THR A 75 0.91 2.12 -6.59
CA THR A 75 2.00 2.68 -7.40
C THR A 75 1.52 3.44 -8.63
N ARG A 76 0.21 3.54 -8.84
CA ARG A 76 -0.36 4.14 -10.05
C ARG A 76 0.09 5.58 -10.27
N GLY A 77 0.68 5.83 -11.44
CA GLY A 77 1.09 7.18 -11.86
C GLY A 77 2.34 7.73 -11.14
N LEU A 78 3.15 6.86 -10.54
CA LEU A 78 4.36 7.22 -9.85
C LEU A 78 5.60 7.01 -10.71
N ASP A 79 6.70 7.68 -10.32
CA ASP A 79 8.02 7.41 -10.88
C ASP A 79 8.60 6.09 -10.34
N ILE A 80 9.61 5.56 -11.06
CA ILE A 80 10.24 4.26 -10.76
C ILE A 80 10.77 4.21 -9.31
N GLY A 81 11.40 5.29 -8.84
CA GLY A 81 11.96 5.33 -7.48
C GLY A 81 10.89 5.25 -6.39
N ALA A 82 9.72 5.90 -6.61
CA ALA A 82 8.58 5.80 -5.71
C ALA A 82 7.94 4.40 -5.75
N ILE A 83 7.84 3.78 -6.93
CA ILE A 83 7.33 2.41 -7.11
C ILE A 83 8.19 1.42 -6.33
N GLU A 84 9.51 1.42 -6.55
CA GLU A 84 10.43 0.53 -5.82
C GLU A 84 10.35 0.71 -4.31
N TYR A 85 10.23 1.95 -3.86
CA TYR A 85 10.09 2.24 -2.45
C TYR A 85 8.82 1.61 -1.86
N ILE A 86 7.67 1.77 -2.54
CA ILE A 86 6.38 1.23 -2.10
C ILE A 86 6.42 -0.30 -2.08
N HIS A 87 6.97 -0.94 -3.10
CA HIS A 87 7.15 -2.39 -3.14
C HIS A 87 7.94 -2.90 -1.94
N LYS A 88 9.06 -2.23 -1.61
CA LYS A 88 9.87 -2.57 -0.41
C LYS A 88 9.06 -2.45 0.88
N GLN A 89 8.19 -1.45 1.01
CA GLN A 89 7.35 -1.29 2.20
C GLN A 89 6.26 -2.38 2.30
N LEU A 90 5.65 -2.79 1.19
CA LEU A 90 4.67 -3.87 1.17
C LEU A 90 5.32 -5.20 1.56
N VAL A 91 6.47 -5.52 0.97
CA VAL A 91 7.25 -6.71 1.29
C VAL A 91 7.70 -6.71 2.75
N ALA A 92 8.25 -5.60 3.25
CA ALA A 92 8.64 -5.48 4.65
C ALA A 92 7.46 -5.66 5.63
N THR A 93 6.26 -5.20 5.25
CA THR A 93 5.03 -5.40 6.04
C THR A 93 4.67 -6.88 6.12
N ARG A 94 4.74 -7.62 5.01
CA ARG A 94 4.57 -9.08 4.96
C ARG A 94 5.62 -9.80 5.81
N ASP A 95 6.88 -9.44 5.65
CA ASP A 95 8.01 -10.07 6.36
C ASP A 95 7.96 -9.82 7.87
N ALA A 96 7.29 -8.76 8.29
CA ALA A 96 6.95 -8.52 9.70
C ALA A 96 5.78 -9.39 10.22
N GLY A 97 5.31 -10.37 9.43
CA GLY A 97 4.26 -11.32 9.81
C GLY A 97 2.83 -10.81 9.61
N LYS A 98 2.63 -9.72 8.87
CA LYS A 98 1.30 -9.18 8.56
C LYS A 98 0.80 -9.67 7.21
N ALA A 99 -0.51 -9.77 7.06
CA ALA A 99 -1.12 -10.05 5.75
C ALA A 99 -1.15 -8.77 4.89
N VAL A 100 -0.87 -8.93 3.58
CA VAL A 100 -0.99 -7.84 2.61
C VAL A 100 -1.87 -8.29 1.46
N LEU A 101 -2.98 -7.58 1.22
CA LEU A 101 -3.81 -7.74 0.05
C LEU A 101 -3.48 -6.62 -0.94
N LEU A 102 -2.77 -6.98 -2.01
CA LEU A 102 -2.46 -6.06 -3.11
C LEU A 102 -3.51 -6.21 -4.21
N VAL A 103 -4.14 -5.12 -4.60
CA VAL A 103 -5.03 -5.05 -5.77
C VAL A 103 -4.37 -4.12 -6.80
N SER A 104 -3.95 -4.66 -7.93
CA SER A 104 -3.28 -3.90 -8.97
C SER A 104 -3.63 -4.40 -10.37
N PHE A 105 -3.59 -3.49 -11.37
CA PHE A 105 -3.65 -3.81 -12.79
C PHE A 105 -2.26 -3.86 -13.43
N GLU A 106 -1.22 -3.46 -12.70
CA GLU A 106 0.17 -3.49 -13.18
C GLU A 106 0.71 -4.91 -13.03
N LEU A 107 0.88 -5.62 -14.15
CA LEU A 107 1.31 -7.03 -14.15
C LEU A 107 2.67 -7.20 -13.47
N ASP A 108 3.61 -6.29 -13.76
CA ASP A 108 4.96 -6.35 -13.18
C ASP A 108 4.92 -6.18 -11.66
N GLU A 109 4.04 -5.31 -11.14
CA GLU A 109 3.84 -5.14 -9.70
C GLU A 109 3.35 -6.45 -9.08
N VAL A 110 2.27 -7.01 -9.62
CA VAL A 110 1.66 -8.25 -9.09
C VAL A 110 2.66 -9.41 -9.14
N MET A 111 3.37 -9.57 -10.25
CA MET A 111 4.33 -10.67 -10.46
C MET A 111 5.55 -10.56 -9.54
N ASN A 112 6.04 -9.34 -9.27
CA ASN A 112 7.28 -9.15 -8.51
C ASN A 112 7.08 -9.07 -7.00
N VAL A 113 5.86 -8.73 -6.52
CA VAL A 113 5.63 -8.42 -5.09
C VAL A 113 4.80 -9.50 -4.40
N SER A 114 3.96 -10.25 -5.14
CA SER A 114 3.02 -11.20 -4.56
C SER A 114 3.63 -12.59 -4.34
N ASP A 115 3.17 -13.27 -3.29
CA ASP A 115 3.47 -14.69 -3.05
C ASP A 115 2.42 -15.59 -3.72
N ARG A 116 1.21 -15.06 -3.93
CA ARG A 116 0.07 -15.74 -4.55
C ARG A 116 -0.78 -14.73 -5.32
N ILE A 117 -1.22 -15.07 -6.50
CA ILE A 117 -2.03 -14.23 -7.37
C ILE A 117 -3.41 -14.83 -7.52
N LEU A 118 -4.45 -14.05 -7.23
CA LEU A 118 -5.83 -14.36 -7.57
C LEU A 118 -6.25 -13.47 -8.73
N VAL A 119 -6.71 -14.08 -9.82
CA VAL A 119 -7.19 -13.33 -10.99
C VAL A 119 -8.70 -13.27 -10.96
N MET A 120 -9.24 -12.05 -11.01
CA MET A 120 -10.68 -11.79 -11.10
C MET A 120 -11.07 -11.41 -12.53
N TYR A 121 -12.16 -12.00 -13.01
CA TYR A 121 -12.80 -11.64 -14.27
C TYR A 121 -14.32 -11.73 -14.12
N GLU A 122 -15.05 -10.70 -14.54
CA GLU A 122 -16.53 -10.62 -14.46
C GLU A 122 -17.11 -10.95 -13.06
N GLY A 123 -16.40 -10.57 -12.00
CA GLY A 123 -16.85 -10.79 -10.62
C GLY A 123 -16.51 -12.16 -10.04
N GLU A 124 -15.84 -13.03 -10.79
CA GLU A 124 -15.42 -14.36 -10.36
C GLU A 124 -13.90 -14.46 -10.24
N ILE A 125 -13.40 -15.32 -9.35
CA ILE A 125 -11.99 -15.70 -9.30
C ILE A 125 -11.79 -16.80 -10.33
N VAL A 126 -11.15 -16.47 -11.45
CA VAL A 126 -10.93 -17.36 -12.59
C VAL A 126 -9.59 -18.09 -12.55
N GLY A 127 -8.71 -17.73 -11.63
CA GLY A 127 -7.43 -18.40 -11.45
C GLY A 127 -6.74 -18.08 -10.15
N GLU A 128 -6.03 -19.07 -9.61
CA GLU A 128 -5.06 -18.94 -8.54
C GLU A 128 -3.69 -19.38 -9.06
N LEU A 129 -2.70 -18.49 -9.00
CA LEU A 129 -1.42 -18.64 -9.67
C LEU A 129 -0.25 -18.42 -8.71
N ASP A 130 0.83 -19.17 -8.94
CA ASP A 130 2.13 -18.94 -8.32
C ASP A 130 2.95 -18.01 -9.22
N PRO A 131 3.32 -16.79 -8.79
CA PRO A 131 4.07 -15.85 -9.63
C PRO A 131 5.42 -16.41 -10.11
N LYS A 132 6.02 -17.36 -9.37
CA LYS A 132 7.30 -17.99 -9.74
C LYS A 132 7.17 -19.02 -10.87
N LYS A 133 5.95 -19.48 -11.17
CA LYS A 133 5.65 -20.51 -12.17
C LYS A 133 4.80 -19.99 -13.32
N THR A 134 4.31 -18.76 -13.21
CA THR A 134 3.39 -18.15 -14.18
C THR A 134 4.13 -17.15 -15.04
N THR A 135 3.79 -17.07 -16.32
CA THR A 135 4.29 -16.04 -17.23
C THR A 135 3.31 -14.87 -17.31
N VAL A 136 3.81 -13.68 -17.72
CA VAL A 136 2.97 -12.50 -17.96
C VAL A 136 1.89 -12.80 -19.01
N GLN A 137 2.24 -13.58 -20.07
CA GLN A 137 1.29 -14.00 -21.11
C GLN A 137 0.17 -14.88 -20.53
N GLU A 138 0.53 -15.82 -19.66
CA GLU A 138 -0.46 -16.69 -19.02
C GLU A 138 -1.39 -15.89 -18.10
N LEU A 139 -0.84 -14.99 -17.30
CA LEU A 139 -1.62 -14.09 -16.45
C LEU A 139 -2.60 -13.25 -17.29
N GLY A 140 -2.16 -12.73 -18.44
CA GLY A 140 -3.02 -12.00 -19.39
C GLY A 140 -4.19 -12.83 -19.92
N LEU A 141 -4.00 -14.14 -20.17
CA LEU A 141 -5.09 -15.04 -20.60
C LEU A 141 -6.17 -15.20 -19.53
N TYR A 142 -5.79 -15.29 -18.25
CA TYR A 142 -6.76 -15.31 -17.15
C TYR A 142 -7.48 -13.96 -17.01
N MET A 143 -6.76 -12.84 -17.09
CA MET A 143 -7.34 -11.49 -16.99
C MET A 143 -8.33 -11.17 -18.12
N SER A 144 -8.16 -11.77 -19.30
CA SER A 144 -9.10 -11.64 -20.43
C SER A 144 -10.27 -12.63 -20.39
N GLY A 145 -10.28 -13.55 -19.40
CA GLY A 145 -11.27 -14.62 -19.30
C GLY A 145 -11.09 -15.76 -20.33
N ALA A 146 -10.03 -15.70 -21.16
CA ALA A 146 -9.71 -16.74 -22.16
C ALA A 146 -9.22 -18.05 -21.51
N LYS A 147 -8.66 -17.97 -20.30
CA LYS A 147 -8.26 -19.12 -19.48
C LYS A 147 -8.94 -19.06 -18.13
N ARG A 148 -9.46 -20.18 -17.66
CA ARG A 148 -10.09 -20.32 -16.35
C ARG A 148 -9.63 -21.61 -15.69
N ASN A 149 -9.21 -21.55 -14.44
CA ASN A 149 -9.04 -22.72 -13.58
C ASN A 149 -10.12 -22.66 -12.52
N VAL A 150 -10.86 -23.74 -12.34
CA VAL A 150 -11.85 -23.83 -11.25
C VAL A 150 -11.08 -23.79 -9.93
N VAL A 151 -11.15 -22.68 -9.21
CA VAL A 151 -10.68 -22.62 -7.82
C VAL A 151 -11.65 -23.48 -7.01
N LYS A 152 -11.20 -24.63 -6.53
CA LYS A 152 -12.02 -25.46 -5.64
C LYS A 152 -12.19 -24.68 -4.35
N GLU A 153 -13.44 -24.33 -4.04
CA GLU A 153 -13.81 -23.90 -2.70
C GLU A 153 -13.46 -25.04 -1.72
N ASN A 154 -12.58 -24.74 -0.76
CA ASN A 154 -12.29 -25.62 0.38
C ASN A 154 -13.19 -25.24 1.55
#